data_a3f3d05a20f10535acfc2c35dae8b7cb
#
_entry.id   a3f3d05a20f10535acfc2c35dae8b7cb
#
_cell.length_a   1.000
_cell.length_b   1.000
_cell.length_c   1.000
_cell.angle_alpha   90.00
_cell.angle_beta   90.00
_cell.angle_gamma   90.00
#
_symmetry.space_group_name_H-M   'P 1'
#
loop_
_entity.id
_entity.type
_entity.pdbx_description
1 polymer ?
#
loop_
_entity_poly.entity_id
_entity_poly.type
_entity_poly.pdbx_seq_one_letter_code
_entity_poly.pdbx_strand_id
1 'polypeptide(L)'
;MAYKSILVHADLSRHAPQRIAIAARLAHAHQAHLIGAAMTGVSRFYVENNRGMRGGAVAAQISALHGQAEQALDQFETLARQAGAFSLERRLIEDDEDGGMAVSARYSDLTVLSQHDDSEALPGAMSDLVPYVMLNAARPVLIVPRSGQFAHVDNAVVVAWDGSMEATRAIGYALPLLRAARLVVLALLHPPAGHAQPARHPGADIATYLSRHGVPVEVRPAVATDDIGAALLAMAAEVHANLLVMGGYGHARFREILLGGVTETVLRQMTLPVLMAH
;
A
#
# COMPACT_ATOMS: atom_id res chain seq x y z
N MET A 1 5.77 0.26 18.53
CA MET A 1 6.87 -0.38 17.73
C MET A 1 7.09 0.52 16.52
N ALA A 2 8.31 0.64 15.99
CA ALA A 2 8.60 1.36 14.75
C ALA A 2 8.79 0.34 13.64
N TYR A 3 8.58 0.71 12.40
CA TYR A 3 8.96 -0.12 11.26
C TYR A 3 10.48 -0.31 11.25
N LYS A 4 10.95 -1.48 10.86
CA LYS A 4 12.38 -1.83 10.77
C LYS A 4 12.81 -2.12 9.34
N SER A 5 11.88 -2.56 8.50
CA SER A 5 12.12 -2.85 7.09
C SER A 5 10.96 -2.30 6.25
N ILE A 6 11.27 -1.46 5.27
CA ILE A 6 10.31 -0.90 4.33
C ILE A 6 10.72 -1.31 2.92
N LEU A 7 9.80 -1.94 2.21
CA LEU A 7 9.97 -2.32 0.80
C LEU A 7 9.33 -1.26 -0.08
N VAL A 8 10.00 -0.84 -1.14
CA VAL A 8 9.41 0.01 -2.17
C VAL A 8 9.65 -0.59 -3.54
N HIS A 9 8.62 -0.60 -4.38
CA HIS A 9 8.75 -0.96 -5.77
C HIS A 9 9.58 0.09 -6.50
N ALA A 10 10.64 -0.34 -7.18
CA ALA A 10 11.51 0.48 -8.00
C ALA A 10 11.29 0.16 -9.47
N ASP A 11 10.74 1.11 -10.21
CA ASP A 11 10.50 1.04 -11.64
C ASP A 11 10.86 2.37 -12.32
N LEU A 12 10.68 2.46 -13.63
CA LEU A 12 10.93 3.68 -14.41
C LEU A 12 9.66 4.51 -14.67
N SER A 13 8.56 4.20 -13.95
CA SER A 13 7.31 4.95 -14.08
C SER A 13 7.47 6.40 -13.60
N ARG A 14 6.66 7.29 -14.11
CA ARG A 14 6.61 8.70 -13.65
C ARG A 14 6.22 8.84 -12.18
N HIS A 15 5.64 7.80 -11.58
CA HIS A 15 5.21 7.78 -10.17
C HIS A 15 6.30 7.29 -9.22
N ALA A 16 7.37 6.66 -9.72
CA ALA A 16 8.48 6.14 -8.92
C ALA A 16 9.13 7.20 -8.02
N PRO A 17 9.43 8.43 -8.49
CA PRO A 17 10.10 9.43 -7.65
C PRO A 17 9.33 9.77 -6.37
N GLN A 18 8.02 9.94 -6.46
CA GLN A 18 7.19 10.30 -5.32
C GLN A 18 7.03 9.13 -4.35
N ARG A 19 6.80 7.92 -4.85
CA ARG A 19 6.74 6.69 -4.08
C ARG A 19 8.03 6.45 -3.30
N ILE A 20 9.18 6.57 -3.97
CA ILE A 20 10.51 6.40 -3.36
C ILE A 20 10.74 7.47 -2.29
N ALA A 21 10.39 8.73 -2.56
CA ALA A 21 10.57 9.81 -1.60
C ALA A 21 9.73 9.62 -0.33
N ILE A 22 8.50 9.12 -0.42
CA ILE A 22 7.66 8.79 0.75
C ILE A 22 8.29 7.64 1.53
N ALA A 23 8.66 6.55 0.84
CA ALA A 23 9.28 5.39 1.48
C ALA A 23 10.59 5.76 2.20
N ALA A 24 11.42 6.59 1.59
CA ALA A 24 12.67 7.05 2.16
C ALA A 24 12.47 7.94 3.40
N ARG A 25 11.51 8.87 3.36
CA ARG A 25 11.16 9.68 4.55
C ARG A 25 10.63 8.83 5.70
N LEU A 26 9.78 7.84 5.42
CA LEU A 26 9.31 6.90 6.42
C LEU A 26 10.46 6.06 6.98
N ALA A 27 11.37 5.58 6.13
CA ALA A 27 12.55 4.85 6.57
C ALA A 27 13.44 5.72 7.48
N HIS A 28 13.65 6.98 7.13
CA HIS A 28 14.38 7.94 7.96
C HIS A 28 13.71 8.15 9.32
N ALA A 29 12.41 8.47 9.33
CA ALA A 29 11.65 8.75 10.55
C ALA A 29 11.60 7.55 11.52
N HIS A 30 11.55 6.33 11.00
CA HIS A 30 11.50 5.10 11.79
C HIS A 30 12.87 4.46 12.03
N GLN A 31 13.95 5.00 11.49
CA GLN A 31 15.29 4.39 11.48
C GLN A 31 15.22 2.95 10.89
N ALA A 32 14.48 2.80 9.80
CA ALA A 32 14.25 1.54 9.12
C ALA A 32 15.23 1.34 7.97
N HIS A 33 15.46 0.08 7.63
CA HIS A 33 16.14 -0.32 6.40
C HIS A 33 15.18 -0.20 5.22
N LEU A 34 15.59 0.50 4.16
CA LEU A 34 14.81 0.70 2.95
C LEU A 34 15.30 -0.22 1.84
N ILE A 35 14.41 -1.03 1.31
CA ILE A 35 14.68 -1.98 0.24
C ILE A 35 13.99 -1.48 -1.04
N GLY A 36 14.76 -1.14 -2.06
CA GLY A 36 14.25 -0.90 -3.41
C GLY A 36 14.28 -2.19 -4.21
N ALA A 37 13.12 -2.68 -4.63
CA ALA A 37 13.00 -3.89 -5.42
C ALA A 37 12.56 -3.57 -6.85
N ALA A 38 13.36 -3.99 -7.83
CA ALA A 38 13.03 -3.93 -9.25
C ALA A 38 12.95 -5.35 -9.82
N MET A 39 11.88 -5.61 -10.56
CA MET A 39 11.65 -6.89 -11.23
C MET A 39 12.03 -6.80 -12.70
N THR A 40 12.51 -7.93 -13.26
CA THR A 40 12.82 -8.01 -14.68
C THR A 40 11.57 -8.13 -15.55
N GLY A 41 10.40 -8.38 -14.95
CA GLY A 41 9.15 -8.59 -15.67
C GLY A 41 9.05 -9.94 -16.37
N VAL A 42 10.02 -10.82 -16.18
CA VAL A 42 10.03 -12.16 -16.79
C VAL A 42 10.01 -13.20 -15.68
N SER A 43 8.95 -13.99 -15.63
CA SER A 43 8.81 -15.05 -14.64
C SER A 43 10.02 -15.99 -14.67
N ARG A 44 10.59 -16.24 -13.50
CA ARG A 44 11.70 -17.20 -13.30
C ARG A 44 11.42 -18.57 -13.93
N PHE A 45 10.17 -19.02 -13.89
CA PHE A 45 9.77 -20.29 -14.51
C PHE A 45 9.93 -20.26 -16.04
N TYR A 46 9.66 -19.11 -16.67
CA TYR A 46 9.88 -18.95 -18.10
C TYR A 46 11.37 -19.02 -18.43
N VAL A 47 12.21 -18.34 -17.66
CA VAL A 47 13.67 -18.32 -17.83
C VAL A 47 14.25 -19.73 -17.64
N GLU A 48 13.83 -20.46 -16.61
CA GLU A 48 14.30 -21.82 -16.32
C GLU A 48 13.91 -22.80 -17.40
N ASN A 49 12.66 -22.79 -17.85
CA ASN A 49 12.17 -23.71 -18.87
C ASN A 49 12.75 -23.45 -20.27
N ASN A 50 13.23 -22.23 -20.55
CA ASN A 50 13.75 -21.84 -21.84
C ASN A 50 15.28 -21.65 -21.88
N ARG A 51 16.03 -22.10 -20.87
CA ARG A 51 17.51 -21.99 -20.82
C ARG A 51 18.21 -22.58 -22.02
N GLY A 52 17.60 -23.55 -22.69
CA GLY A 52 18.14 -24.20 -23.91
C GLY A 52 17.72 -23.54 -25.23
N MET A 53 16.73 -22.64 -25.25
CA MET A 53 16.12 -22.05 -26.46
C MET A 53 16.54 -20.58 -26.70
N ARG A 54 17.66 -20.15 -26.15
CA ARG A 54 18.12 -18.76 -26.26
C ARG A 54 18.61 -18.45 -27.69
N GLY A 55 17.65 -18.23 -28.60
CA GLY A 55 17.93 -17.51 -29.83
C GLY A 55 18.35 -16.08 -29.51
N GLY A 56 19.26 -15.48 -30.30
CA GLY A 56 19.83 -14.16 -30.00
C GLY A 56 18.84 -13.05 -29.67
N ALA A 57 17.64 -13.06 -30.25
CA ALA A 57 16.60 -12.08 -30.00
C ALA A 57 16.00 -12.18 -28.57
N VAL A 58 15.74 -13.37 -28.04
CA VAL A 58 15.24 -13.60 -26.69
C VAL A 58 16.25 -13.19 -25.64
N ALA A 59 17.54 -13.54 -25.87
CA ALA A 59 18.63 -13.16 -24.97
C ALA A 59 18.80 -11.63 -24.93
N ALA A 60 18.71 -10.96 -26.08
CA ALA A 60 18.77 -9.50 -26.16
C ALA A 60 17.58 -8.84 -25.40
N GLN A 61 16.37 -9.39 -25.53
CA GLN A 61 15.20 -8.89 -24.81
C GLN A 61 15.35 -9.04 -23.29
N ILE A 62 15.78 -10.19 -22.80
CA ILE A 62 16.03 -10.41 -21.36
C ILE A 62 17.12 -9.45 -20.87
N SER A 63 18.20 -9.25 -21.62
CA SER A 63 19.25 -8.31 -21.25
C SER A 63 18.75 -6.87 -21.19
N ALA A 64 17.86 -6.47 -22.10
CA ALA A 64 17.23 -5.13 -22.06
C ALA A 64 16.37 -4.94 -20.81
N LEU A 65 15.57 -5.94 -20.42
CA LEU A 65 14.74 -5.90 -19.20
C LEU A 65 15.59 -5.83 -17.94
N HIS A 66 16.69 -6.59 -17.88
CA HIS A 66 17.67 -6.46 -16.80
C HIS A 66 18.26 -5.05 -16.73
N GLY A 67 18.64 -4.47 -17.88
CA GLY A 67 19.15 -3.10 -17.95
C GLY A 67 18.15 -2.05 -17.44
N GLN A 68 16.86 -2.22 -17.76
CA GLN A 68 15.80 -1.34 -17.25
C GLN A 68 15.63 -1.46 -15.72
N ALA A 69 15.65 -2.68 -15.20
CA ALA A 69 15.54 -2.91 -13.75
C ALA A 69 16.76 -2.34 -12.99
N GLU A 70 17.98 -2.49 -13.52
CA GLU A 70 19.18 -1.84 -12.94
C GLU A 70 19.09 -0.31 -12.97
N GLN A 71 18.62 0.26 -14.08
CA GLN A 71 18.39 1.71 -14.18
C GLN A 71 17.37 2.19 -13.16
N ALA A 72 16.29 1.44 -12.92
CA ALA A 72 15.30 1.74 -11.89
C ALA A 72 15.93 1.71 -10.48
N LEU A 73 16.83 0.76 -10.21
CA LEU A 73 17.56 0.70 -8.94
C LEU A 73 18.56 1.83 -8.76
N ASP A 74 19.22 2.28 -9.82
CA ASP A 74 20.10 3.47 -9.77
C ASP A 74 19.30 4.75 -9.45
N GLN A 75 18.14 4.89 -10.08
CA GLN A 75 17.22 5.98 -9.77
C GLN A 75 16.69 5.90 -8.33
N PHE A 76 16.30 4.71 -7.88
CA PHE A 76 15.88 4.48 -6.50
C PHE A 76 16.97 4.92 -5.51
N GLU A 77 18.19 4.46 -5.66
CA GLU A 77 19.29 4.80 -4.74
C GLU A 77 19.51 6.31 -4.68
N THR A 78 19.54 6.97 -5.84
CA THR A 78 19.71 8.41 -5.94
C THR A 78 18.61 9.19 -5.19
N LEU A 79 17.35 8.86 -5.50
CA LEU A 79 16.18 9.53 -4.90
C LEU A 79 16.04 9.24 -3.41
N ALA A 80 16.30 8.00 -2.99
CA ALA A 80 16.21 7.61 -1.60
C ALA A 80 17.26 8.32 -0.73
N ARG A 81 18.51 8.46 -1.22
CA ARG A 81 19.56 9.22 -0.53
C ARG A 81 19.22 10.71 -0.45
N GLN A 82 18.71 11.29 -1.53
CA GLN A 82 18.25 12.70 -1.55
C GLN A 82 17.11 12.95 -0.54
N ALA A 83 16.24 11.97 -0.35
CA ALA A 83 15.16 12.04 0.63
C ALA A 83 15.56 11.65 2.08
N GLY A 84 16.86 11.40 2.33
CA GLY A 84 17.42 11.21 3.66
C GLY A 84 17.50 9.77 4.15
N ALA A 85 17.25 8.76 3.31
CA ALA A 85 17.44 7.38 3.70
C ALA A 85 18.95 7.07 3.89
N PHE A 86 19.31 6.49 5.03
CA PHE A 86 20.69 6.18 5.38
C PHE A 86 21.04 4.70 5.30
N SER A 87 20.04 3.82 5.35
CA SER A 87 20.19 2.36 5.23
C SER A 87 19.41 1.85 4.05
N LEU A 88 20.09 1.45 2.98
CA LEU A 88 19.51 1.10 1.69
C LEU A 88 19.96 -0.27 1.23
N GLU A 89 19.05 -1.01 0.57
CA GLU A 89 19.34 -2.23 -0.18
C GLU A 89 18.73 -2.11 -1.59
N ARG A 90 19.50 -2.48 -2.61
CA ARG A 90 19.05 -2.66 -3.99
C ARG A 90 18.77 -4.14 -4.21
N ARG A 91 17.59 -4.46 -4.68
CA ARG A 91 17.18 -5.85 -4.93
C ARG A 91 16.67 -6.01 -6.35
N LEU A 92 17.49 -6.60 -7.21
CA LEU A 92 17.08 -7.06 -8.53
C LEU A 92 16.42 -8.43 -8.39
N ILE A 93 15.21 -8.58 -8.92
CA ILE A 93 14.43 -9.82 -8.84
C ILE A 93 14.12 -10.31 -10.24
N GLU A 94 14.61 -11.52 -10.55
CA GLU A 94 14.31 -12.20 -11.81
C GLU A 94 12.93 -12.88 -11.72
N ASP A 95 11.87 -12.07 -11.71
CA ASP A 95 10.49 -12.56 -11.69
C ASP A 95 9.54 -11.54 -12.34
N ASP A 96 8.27 -11.94 -12.49
CA ASP A 96 7.21 -10.99 -12.82
C ASP A 96 6.97 -10.01 -11.64
N GLU A 97 6.33 -8.89 -11.97
CA GLU A 97 6.17 -7.79 -11.04
C GLU A 97 5.30 -8.17 -9.83
N ASP A 98 4.19 -8.84 -10.07
CA ASP A 98 3.22 -9.20 -9.04
C ASP A 98 3.79 -10.25 -8.08
N GLY A 99 4.33 -11.34 -8.62
CA GLY A 99 4.91 -12.44 -7.84
C GLY A 99 6.14 -12.02 -7.06
N GLY A 100 7.06 -11.31 -7.72
CA GLY A 100 8.30 -10.82 -7.11
C GLY A 100 8.05 -9.87 -5.96
N MET A 101 7.13 -8.91 -6.14
CA MET A 101 6.75 -7.98 -5.07
C MET A 101 6.03 -8.66 -3.91
N ALA A 102 5.05 -9.54 -4.19
CA ALA A 102 4.31 -10.22 -3.13
C ALA A 102 5.21 -11.12 -2.25
N VAL A 103 6.16 -11.83 -2.85
CA VAL A 103 7.13 -12.65 -2.10
C VAL A 103 8.05 -11.76 -1.27
N SER A 104 8.57 -10.66 -1.85
CA SER A 104 9.47 -9.73 -1.15
C SER A 104 8.79 -9.01 0.01
N ALA A 105 7.52 -8.65 -0.15
CA ALA A 105 6.71 -7.97 0.85
C ALA A 105 6.57 -8.76 2.15
N ARG A 106 6.59 -10.09 2.12
CA ARG A 106 6.49 -10.97 3.31
C ARG A 106 7.58 -10.72 4.34
N TYR A 107 8.72 -10.22 3.91
CA TYR A 107 9.91 -9.99 4.74
C TYR A 107 10.08 -8.51 5.12
N SER A 108 9.04 -7.68 4.92
CA SER A 108 9.06 -6.25 5.23
C SER A 108 7.89 -5.89 6.14
N ASP A 109 8.05 -4.83 6.94
CA ASP A 109 6.98 -4.36 7.84
C ASP A 109 5.94 -3.52 7.08
N LEU A 110 6.36 -2.89 5.98
CA LEU A 110 5.53 -2.04 5.13
C LEU A 110 6.00 -2.14 3.69
N THR A 111 5.08 -2.28 2.76
CA THR A 111 5.35 -2.21 1.31
C THR A 111 4.76 -0.92 0.74
N VAL A 112 5.51 -0.20 -0.08
CA VAL A 112 5.07 1.07 -0.70
C VAL A 112 4.93 0.88 -2.19
N LEU A 113 3.71 1.08 -2.70
CA LEU A 113 3.34 0.96 -4.11
C LEU A 113 2.69 2.25 -4.60
N SER A 114 2.57 2.44 -5.91
CA SER A 114 1.75 3.49 -6.50
C SER A 114 0.35 3.01 -6.81
N GLN A 115 -0.61 3.93 -6.80
CA GLN A 115 -1.92 3.73 -7.39
C GLN A 115 -1.76 3.36 -8.86
N HIS A 116 -2.59 2.44 -9.35
CA HIS A 116 -2.60 2.05 -10.76
C HIS A 116 -2.88 3.25 -11.69
N ASP A 117 -2.18 3.30 -12.81
CA ASP A 117 -2.35 4.34 -13.82
C ASP A 117 -2.48 3.69 -15.21
N ASP A 118 -3.72 3.65 -15.70
CA ASP A 118 -4.06 3.08 -17.02
C ASP A 118 -3.27 3.71 -18.17
N SER A 119 -2.79 4.96 -18.00
CA SER A 119 -2.03 5.66 -19.05
C SER A 119 -0.58 5.19 -19.18
N GLU A 120 -0.06 4.48 -18.18
CA GLU A 120 1.29 3.86 -18.20
C GLU A 120 1.23 2.34 -18.43
N ALA A 121 0.03 1.74 -18.36
CA ALA A 121 -0.12 0.32 -18.58
C ALA A 121 0.19 -0.07 -20.03
N LEU A 122 0.97 -1.13 -20.22
CA LEU A 122 1.16 -1.70 -21.55
C LEU A 122 -0.17 -2.28 -22.07
N PRO A 123 -0.48 -2.14 -23.38
CA PRO A 123 -1.70 -2.71 -23.95
C PRO A 123 -1.77 -4.22 -23.65
N GLY A 124 -2.84 -4.65 -22.97
CA GLY A 124 -3.04 -6.04 -22.58
C GLY A 124 -2.37 -6.47 -21.27
N ALA A 125 -1.64 -5.59 -20.59
CA ALA A 125 -1.17 -5.85 -19.24
C ALA A 125 -2.36 -5.75 -18.26
N MET A 126 -2.70 -6.87 -17.64
CA MET A 126 -3.69 -6.94 -16.56
C MET A 126 -2.97 -6.97 -15.21
N SER A 127 -2.01 -6.06 -15.01
CA SER A 127 -1.30 -5.99 -13.73
C SER A 127 -2.13 -5.22 -12.72
N ASP A 128 -2.68 -5.94 -11.78
CA ASP A 128 -3.29 -5.40 -10.57
C ASP A 128 -2.32 -5.57 -9.39
N LEU A 129 -1.13 -4.98 -9.52
CA LEU A 129 -0.03 -5.13 -8.56
C LEU A 129 -0.48 -4.88 -7.11
N VAL A 130 -1.24 -3.80 -6.86
CA VAL A 130 -1.71 -3.45 -5.51
C VAL A 130 -2.62 -4.53 -4.94
N PRO A 131 -3.74 -4.94 -5.61
CA PRO A 131 -4.57 -6.04 -5.17
C PRO A 131 -3.81 -7.35 -4.99
N TYR A 132 -2.95 -7.69 -5.93
CA TYR A 132 -2.19 -8.93 -5.89
C TYR A 132 -1.25 -8.99 -4.67
N VAL A 133 -0.45 -7.95 -4.45
CA VAL A 133 0.47 -7.87 -3.30
C VAL A 133 -0.31 -7.89 -1.99
N MET A 134 -1.39 -7.14 -1.91
CA MET A 134 -2.22 -7.05 -0.70
C MET A 134 -2.80 -8.41 -0.28
N LEU A 135 -3.30 -9.18 -1.25
CA LEU A 135 -3.90 -10.50 -1.01
C LEU A 135 -2.87 -11.60 -0.76
N ASN A 136 -1.62 -11.47 -1.26
CA ASN A 136 -0.63 -12.54 -1.25
C ASN A 136 0.56 -12.31 -0.31
N ALA A 137 0.72 -11.12 0.24
CA ALA A 137 1.87 -10.79 1.08
C ALA A 137 1.61 -10.95 2.59
N ALA A 138 0.37 -10.88 3.05
CA ALA A 138 -0.02 -10.82 4.47
C ALA A 138 0.69 -9.67 5.24
N ARG A 139 0.95 -8.58 4.56
CA ARG A 139 1.64 -7.38 5.06
C ARG A 139 0.92 -6.12 4.59
N PRO A 140 1.02 -5.01 5.32
CA PRO A 140 0.35 -3.78 4.92
C PRO A 140 1.00 -3.18 3.67
N VAL A 141 0.16 -2.59 2.84
CA VAL A 141 0.57 -1.84 1.65
C VAL A 141 0.19 -0.39 1.82
N LEU A 142 1.15 0.51 1.69
CA LEU A 142 0.93 1.95 1.56
C LEU A 142 0.88 2.29 0.07
N ILE A 143 -0.28 2.73 -0.36
CA ILE A 143 -0.54 3.08 -1.75
C ILE A 143 -0.42 4.59 -1.91
N VAL A 144 0.45 5.03 -2.80
CA VAL A 144 0.69 6.46 -3.09
C VAL A 144 -0.15 6.87 -4.29
N PRO A 145 -0.97 7.94 -4.20
CA PRO A 145 -1.76 8.40 -5.33
C PRO A 145 -0.90 8.77 -6.54
N ARG A 146 -1.46 8.60 -7.73
CA ARG A 146 -0.82 8.97 -9.01
C ARG A 146 -0.67 10.47 -9.20
N SER A 147 -1.38 11.29 -8.42
CA SER A 147 -1.32 12.76 -8.49
C SER A 147 -1.26 13.35 -7.09
N GLY A 148 -0.66 14.54 -6.97
CA GLY A 148 -0.47 15.23 -5.71
C GLY A 148 0.98 15.23 -5.24
N GLN A 149 1.26 15.93 -4.13
CA GLN A 149 2.55 15.91 -3.45
C GLN A 149 2.32 15.61 -1.96
N PHE A 150 3.00 14.60 -1.44
CA PHE A 150 2.79 14.10 -0.08
C PHE A 150 4.09 14.19 0.70
N ALA A 151 4.24 15.25 1.48
CA ALA A 151 5.41 15.45 2.35
C ALA A 151 5.34 14.58 3.60
N HIS A 152 4.14 14.39 4.14
CA HIS A 152 3.87 13.69 5.40
C HIS A 152 2.68 12.73 5.23
N VAL A 153 2.70 11.62 5.98
CA VAL A 153 1.62 10.63 6.03
C VAL A 153 1.17 10.34 7.47
N ASP A 154 1.55 11.19 8.42
CA ASP A 154 1.40 10.96 9.86
C ASP A 154 0.92 12.19 10.65
N ASN A 155 0.37 13.23 9.99
CA ASN A 155 -0.11 14.41 10.71
C ASN A 155 -1.58 14.27 11.12
N ALA A 156 -2.50 14.12 10.15
CA ALA A 156 -3.90 13.82 10.39
C ALA A 156 -4.27 12.54 9.64
N VAL A 157 -4.86 11.58 10.33
CA VAL A 157 -5.14 10.25 9.80
C VAL A 157 -6.61 9.92 9.97
N VAL A 158 -7.26 9.43 8.91
CA VAL A 158 -8.59 8.82 9.00
C VAL A 158 -8.42 7.31 9.07
N VAL A 159 -9.08 6.67 10.01
CA VAL A 159 -9.12 5.21 10.16
C VAL A 159 -10.54 4.74 9.93
N ALA A 160 -10.74 3.91 8.91
CA ALA A 160 -12.03 3.28 8.62
C ALA A 160 -12.20 2.01 9.46
N TRP A 161 -13.30 1.93 10.21
CA TRP A 161 -13.58 0.81 11.10
C TRP A 161 -14.96 0.22 10.87
N ASP A 162 -15.00 -1.04 10.48
CA ASP A 162 -16.22 -1.84 10.26
C ASP A 162 -16.30 -3.08 11.16
N GLY A 163 -15.32 -3.27 12.06
CA GLY A 163 -15.23 -4.44 12.93
C GLY A 163 -14.64 -5.68 12.27
N SER A 164 -14.17 -5.61 11.04
CA SER A 164 -13.57 -6.74 10.32
C SER A 164 -12.16 -7.10 10.81
N MET A 165 -11.71 -8.28 10.44
CA MET A 165 -10.33 -8.72 10.69
C MET A 165 -9.32 -7.89 9.89
N GLU A 166 -9.68 -7.51 8.70
CA GLU A 166 -8.86 -6.68 7.79
C GLU A 166 -8.66 -5.28 8.37
N ALA A 167 -9.72 -4.64 8.87
CA ALA A 167 -9.62 -3.35 9.59
C ALA A 167 -8.78 -3.49 10.86
N THR A 168 -8.93 -4.58 11.61
CA THR A 168 -8.12 -4.87 12.80
C THR A 168 -6.65 -4.99 12.44
N ARG A 169 -6.31 -5.71 11.36
CA ARG A 169 -4.92 -5.85 10.87
C ARG A 169 -4.37 -4.51 10.40
N ALA A 170 -5.14 -3.76 9.60
CA ALA A 170 -4.72 -2.46 9.11
C ALA A 170 -4.38 -1.50 10.25
N ILE A 171 -5.22 -1.42 11.27
CA ILE A 171 -4.96 -0.62 12.50
C ILE A 171 -3.69 -1.10 13.20
N GLY A 172 -3.55 -2.41 13.42
CA GLY A 172 -2.37 -2.98 14.08
C GLY A 172 -1.06 -2.64 13.36
N TYR A 173 -1.05 -2.75 12.03
CA TYR A 173 0.10 -2.41 11.22
C TYR A 173 0.36 -0.89 11.13
N ALA A 174 -0.69 -0.07 11.20
CA ALA A 174 -0.58 1.38 11.15
C ALA A 174 -0.19 2.03 12.48
N LEU A 175 -0.17 1.29 13.61
CA LEU A 175 0.13 1.85 14.93
C LEU A 175 1.37 2.76 14.98
N PRO A 176 2.48 2.47 14.28
CA PRO A 176 3.63 3.38 14.27
C PRO A 176 3.30 4.77 13.73
N LEU A 177 2.45 4.86 12.69
CA LEU A 177 2.00 6.12 12.09
C LEU A 177 0.92 6.78 12.93
N LEU A 178 -0.05 5.99 13.42
CA LEU A 178 -1.15 6.50 14.26
C LEU A 178 -0.66 7.13 15.57
N ARG A 179 0.41 6.60 16.16
CA ARG A 179 1.02 7.14 17.37
C ARG A 179 1.80 8.42 17.12
N ALA A 180 2.32 8.62 15.94
CA ALA A 180 3.01 9.84 15.53
C ALA A 180 2.03 10.94 15.10
N ALA A 181 0.80 10.57 14.76
CA ALA A 181 -0.20 11.51 14.28
C ALA A 181 -0.62 12.53 15.35
N ARG A 182 -0.88 13.76 14.90
CA ARG A 182 -1.46 14.80 15.74
C ARG A 182 -2.95 14.59 15.99
N LEU A 183 -3.64 14.01 15.01
CA LEU A 183 -5.08 13.71 15.04
C LEU A 183 -5.34 12.40 14.31
N VAL A 184 -6.11 11.51 14.96
CA VAL A 184 -6.65 10.32 14.34
C VAL A 184 -8.16 10.36 14.41
N VAL A 185 -8.83 10.39 13.27
CA VAL A 185 -10.30 10.35 13.16
C VAL A 185 -10.72 8.92 12.89
N LEU A 186 -11.41 8.31 13.82
CA LEU A 186 -11.99 6.98 13.67
C LEU A 186 -13.37 7.08 13.02
N ALA A 187 -13.45 6.73 11.74
CA ALA A 187 -14.70 6.68 10.97
C ALA A 187 -15.37 5.32 11.16
N LEU A 188 -16.52 5.31 11.84
CA LEU A 188 -17.29 4.09 12.06
C LEU A 188 -18.15 3.80 10.84
N LEU A 189 -17.94 2.64 10.22
CA LEU A 189 -18.75 2.16 9.13
C LEU A 189 -19.87 1.27 9.70
N HIS A 190 -21.12 1.56 9.35
CA HIS A 190 -22.22 0.70 9.77
C HIS A 190 -22.17 -0.61 9.00
N PRO A 191 -22.24 -1.77 9.68
CA PRO A 191 -22.39 -3.04 8.97
C PRO A 191 -23.72 -3.02 8.18
N PRO A 192 -23.78 -3.75 7.06
CA PRO A 192 -25.03 -3.89 6.30
C PRO A 192 -26.17 -4.34 7.22
N ALA A 193 -27.38 -3.81 6.98
CA ALA A 193 -28.56 -4.13 7.75
C ALA A 193 -28.76 -5.67 7.86
N GLY A 194 -28.88 -6.19 9.08
CA GLY A 194 -29.07 -7.62 9.34
C GLY A 194 -27.98 -8.30 10.18
N HIS A 195 -26.88 -7.62 10.48
CA HIS A 195 -25.89 -8.14 11.44
C HIS A 195 -26.20 -7.55 12.83
N ALA A 196 -26.51 -8.43 13.78
CA ALA A 196 -26.74 -8.03 15.17
C ALA A 196 -25.49 -7.32 15.72
N GLN A 197 -25.62 -6.06 16.07
CA GLN A 197 -24.57 -5.34 16.78
C GLN A 197 -24.54 -5.79 18.24
N PRO A 198 -23.35 -6.02 18.83
CA PRO A 198 -23.26 -6.17 20.27
C PRO A 198 -23.78 -4.91 20.97
N ALA A 199 -24.39 -5.05 22.14
CA ALA A 199 -25.09 -4.00 22.91
C ALA A 199 -24.19 -2.87 23.43
N ARG A 200 -22.95 -2.75 23.00
CA ARG A 200 -21.99 -1.68 23.35
C ARG A 200 -21.93 -0.63 22.24
N HIS A 201 -21.61 0.62 22.61
CA HIS A 201 -21.45 1.72 21.66
C HIS A 201 -20.47 1.33 20.54
N PRO A 202 -20.91 1.33 19.27
CA PRO A 202 -20.01 1.02 18.17
C PRO A 202 -18.76 1.90 18.22
N GLY A 203 -17.59 1.31 18.10
CA GLY A 203 -16.32 2.03 18.12
C GLY A 203 -15.72 2.33 19.49
N ALA A 204 -16.45 2.16 20.61
CA ALA A 204 -15.92 2.45 21.95
C ALA A 204 -14.72 1.54 22.31
N ASP A 205 -14.80 0.27 21.99
CA ASP A 205 -13.75 -0.70 22.30
C ASP A 205 -12.48 -0.44 21.47
N ILE A 206 -12.61 -0.14 20.17
CA ILE A 206 -11.45 0.16 19.32
C ILE A 206 -10.87 1.55 19.64
N ALA A 207 -11.68 2.54 20.00
CA ALA A 207 -11.19 3.82 20.48
C ALA A 207 -10.39 3.66 21.79
N THR A 208 -10.90 2.83 22.70
CA THR A 208 -10.19 2.48 23.96
C THR A 208 -8.88 1.76 23.66
N TYR A 209 -8.88 0.82 22.71
CA TYR A 209 -7.65 0.14 22.28
C TYR A 209 -6.62 1.14 21.74
N LEU A 210 -7.02 2.03 20.83
CA LEU A 210 -6.15 3.06 20.26
C LEU A 210 -5.60 4.00 21.33
N SER A 211 -6.46 4.47 22.27
CA SER A 211 -6.03 5.31 23.39
C SER A 211 -5.00 4.63 24.28
N ARG A 212 -5.16 3.34 24.56
CA ARG A 212 -4.15 2.55 25.33
C ARG A 212 -2.81 2.43 24.62
N HIS A 213 -2.82 2.55 23.28
CA HIS A 213 -1.59 2.60 22.47
C HIS A 213 -1.02 4.02 22.34
N GLY A 214 -1.62 5.02 23.00
CA GLY A 214 -1.16 6.42 22.94
C GLY A 214 -1.54 7.15 21.67
N VAL A 215 -2.60 6.69 20.97
CA VAL A 215 -3.11 7.32 19.74
C VAL A 215 -4.11 8.41 20.11
N PRO A 216 -3.97 9.65 19.58
CA PRO A 216 -4.92 10.75 19.80
C PRO A 216 -6.17 10.56 18.94
N VAL A 217 -7.12 9.74 19.39
CA VAL A 217 -8.29 9.32 18.61
C VAL A 217 -9.53 10.14 18.91
N GLU A 218 -10.21 10.59 17.85
CA GLU A 218 -11.55 11.19 17.86
C GLU A 218 -12.50 10.27 17.08
N VAL A 219 -13.62 9.87 17.69
CA VAL A 219 -14.60 9.00 17.05
C VAL A 219 -15.63 9.84 16.31
N ARG A 220 -15.80 9.57 15.01
CA ARG A 220 -16.88 10.17 14.22
C ARG A 220 -17.75 9.06 13.61
N PRO A 221 -19.07 9.13 13.78
CA PRO A 221 -19.95 8.23 13.08
C PRO A 221 -19.85 8.50 11.58
N ALA A 222 -19.72 7.45 10.79
CA ALA A 222 -19.78 7.58 9.34
C ALA A 222 -21.21 7.89 8.90
N VAL A 223 -21.36 8.78 7.93
CA VAL A 223 -22.67 9.03 7.31
C VAL A 223 -23.05 7.79 6.52
N ALA A 224 -24.26 7.27 6.74
CA ALA A 224 -24.80 6.20 5.93
C ALA A 224 -25.07 6.74 4.50
N THR A 225 -24.32 6.21 3.53
CA THR A 225 -24.46 6.55 2.11
C THR A 225 -24.29 5.27 1.31
N ASP A 226 -24.76 5.28 0.06
CA ASP A 226 -24.63 4.15 -0.85
C ASP A 226 -23.17 3.92 -1.29
N ASP A 227 -22.32 4.98 -1.29
CA ASP A 227 -20.89 4.89 -1.58
C ASP A 227 -20.05 5.24 -0.34
N ILE A 228 -19.72 4.21 0.44
CA ILE A 228 -18.87 4.33 1.63
C ILE A 228 -17.45 4.80 1.27
N GLY A 229 -16.93 4.36 0.11
CA GLY A 229 -15.59 4.76 -0.33
C GLY A 229 -15.49 6.26 -0.59
N ALA A 230 -16.45 6.82 -1.31
CA ALA A 230 -16.53 8.26 -1.55
C ALA A 230 -16.72 9.05 -0.26
N ALA A 231 -17.54 8.54 0.67
CA ALA A 231 -17.75 9.18 1.97
C ALA A 231 -16.48 9.22 2.83
N LEU A 232 -15.68 8.15 2.82
CA LEU A 232 -14.38 8.11 3.50
C LEU A 232 -13.41 9.13 2.91
N LEU A 233 -13.33 9.23 1.59
CA LEU A 233 -12.47 10.21 0.92
C LEU A 233 -12.95 11.65 1.18
N ALA A 234 -14.25 11.89 1.21
CA ALA A 234 -14.81 13.19 1.56
C ALA A 234 -14.50 13.58 3.02
N MET A 235 -14.64 12.64 3.97
CA MET A 235 -14.25 12.86 5.36
C MET A 235 -12.74 13.14 5.48
N ALA A 236 -11.92 12.41 4.76
CA ALA A 236 -10.47 12.65 4.75
C ALA A 236 -10.12 14.05 4.23
N ALA A 237 -10.82 14.52 3.20
CA ALA A 237 -10.65 15.87 2.67
C ALA A 237 -11.11 16.94 3.70
N GLU A 238 -12.26 16.74 4.36
CA GLU A 238 -12.81 17.65 5.38
C GLU A 238 -11.83 17.88 6.55
N VAL A 239 -11.19 16.81 7.03
CA VAL A 239 -10.24 16.91 8.14
C VAL A 239 -8.79 17.16 7.67
N HIS A 240 -8.59 17.42 6.39
CA HIS A 240 -7.26 17.59 5.79
C HIS A 240 -6.29 16.43 6.13
N ALA A 241 -6.80 15.19 6.05
CA ALA A 241 -6.01 14.01 6.34
C ALA A 241 -4.86 13.82 5.36
N ASN A 242 -3.75 13.29 5.87
CA ASN A 242 -2.56 12.94 5.11
C ASN A 242 -2.47 11.44 4.85
N LEU A 243 -3.32 10.66 5.50
CA LEU A 243 -3.38 9.20 5.38
C LEU A 243 -4.80 8.71 5.64
N LEU A 244 -5.24 7.75 4.86
CA LEU A 244 -6.39 6.89 5.15
C LEU A 244 -5.87 5.48 5.51
N VAL A 245 -6.35 4.91 6.61
CA VAL A 245 -6.06 3.53 7.03
C VAL A 245 -7.34 2.73 6.96
N MET A 246 -7.33 1.61 6.24
CA MET A 246 -8.52 0.77 6.10
C MET A 246 -8.17 -0.70 5.84
N GLY A 247 -9.08 -1.60 6.17
CA GLY A 247 -9.06 -2.97 5.66
C GLY A 247 -9.37 -2.99 4.17
N GLY A 248 -8.86 -3.97 3.46
CA GLY A 248 -9.16 -4.19 2.06
C GLY A 248 -9.65 -5.61 1.81
N TYR A 249 -10.62 -5.79 0.91
CA TYR A 249 -11.14 -7.09 0.46
C TYR A 249 -11.73 -8.01 1.55
N GLY A 250 -12.36 -7.45 2.60
CA GLY A 250 -12.81 -8.16 3.80
C GLY A 250 -14.10 -8.98 3.70
N HIS A 251 -14.88 -8.89 2.65
CA HIS A 251 -16.12 -9.65 2.54
C HIS A 251 -15.96 -10.95 1.76
N ALA A 252 -16.22 -12.09 2.41
CA ALA A 252 -16.09 -13.46 1.90
C ALA A 252 -16.84 -13.79 0.60
N ARG A 253 -17.64 -12.89 0.04
CA ARG A 253 -18.31 -13.05 -1.26
C ARG A 253 -17.40 -12.79 -2.47
N PHE A 254 -16.13 -12.47 -2.24
CA PHE A 254 -15.21 -11.95 -3.26
C PHE A 254 -14.22 -12.96 -3.83
N ARG A 255 -14.37 -14.26 -3.51
CA ARG A 255 -13.51 -15.26 -4.16
C ARG A 255 -13.84 -15.51 -5.63
N GLU A 256 -14.99 -15.07 -6.11
CA GLU A 256 -15.41 -15.44 -7.46
C GLU A 256 -15.68 -14.30 -8.43
N ILE A 257 -16.09 -13.08 -8.01
CA ILE A 257 -16.31 -11.97 -8.97
C ILE A 257 -16.44 -10.63 -8.22
N LEU A 258 -15.68 -9.63 -8.66
CA LEU A 258 -15.77 -8.19 -8.40
C LEU A 258 -15.18 -7.68 -7.07
N LEU A 259 -14.18 -6.84 -7.23
CA LEU A 259 -13.55 -5.92 -6.30
C LEU A 259 -14.58 -5.30 -5.35
N GLY A 260 -14.37 -5.39 -4.04
CA GLY A 260 -15.27 -4.80 -3.04
C GLY A 260 -15.48 -3.31 -3.32
N GLY A 261 -16.74 -2.89 -3.47
CA GLY A 261 -17.08 -1.55 -3.91
C GLY A 261 -16.32 -0.43 -3.18
N VAL A 262 -16.17 -0.55 -1.84
CA VAL A 262 -15.40 0.43 -1.03
C VAL A 262 -13.93 0.46 -1.40
N THR A 263 -13.28 -0.71 -1.48
CA THR A 263 -11.85 -0.80 -1.82
C THR A 263 -11.59 -0.29 -3.23
N GLU A 264 -12.42 -0.66 -4.19
CA GLU A 264 -12.30 -0.21 -5.59
C GLU A 264 -12.52 1.30 -5.70
N THR A 265 -13.58 1.84 -5.10
CA THR A 265 -13.82 3.29 -5.09
C THR A 265 -12.63 4.04 -4.53
N VAL A 266 -12.10 3.61 -3.39
CA VAL A 266 -10.93 4.26 -2.78
C VAL A 266 -9.70 4.14 -3.68
N LEU A 267 -9.37 2.96 -4.20
CA LEU A 267 -8.20 2.77 -5.07
C LEU A 267 -8.29 3.59 -6.38
N ARG A 268 -9.49 3.79 -6.92
CA ARG A 268 -9.68 4.59 -8.14
C ARG A 268 -9.66 6.10 -7.89
N GLN A 269 -10.23 6.55 -6.75
CA GLN A 269 -10.52 7.97 -6.51
C GLN A 269 -9.62 8.61 -5.44
N MET A 270 -8.69 7.86 -4.86
CA MET A 270 -7.82 8.35 -3.79
C MET A 270 -7.01 9.57 -4.23
N THR A 271 -6.99 10.58 -3.36
CA THR A 271 -6.21 11.81 -3.51
C THR A 271 -5.18 12.00 -2.39
N LEU A 272 -5.12 11.05 -1.46
CA LEU A 272 -4.17 10.99 -0.35
C LEU A 272 -3.63 9.56 -0.24
N PRO A 273 -2.45 9.34 0.35
CA PRO A 273 -1.92 8.01 0.63
C PRO A 273 -2.91 7.15 1.42
N VAL A 274 -3.00 5.86 1.06
CA VAL A 274 -3.88 4.90 1.73
C VAL A 274 -3.07 3.70 2.19
N LEU A 275 -3.15 3.36 3.48
CA LEU A 275 -2.60 2.14 4.03
C LEU A 275 -3.71 1.09 4.13
N MET A 276 -3.49 -0.02 3.45
CA MET A 276 -4.43 -1.14 3.44
C MET A 276 -3.78 -2.42 3.95
N ALA A 277 -4.59 -3.30 4.55
CA ALA A 277 -4.22 -4.67 4.87
C ALA A 277 -5.40 -5.62 4.67
N HIS A 278 -5.08 -6.87 4.34
CA HIS A 278 -6.05 -7.96 4.18
C HIS A 278 -5.83 -9.07 5.21
#